data_2a80fd19f951a24c0e0dbffcdb1c3903
#
_entry.id   2a80fd19f951a24c0e0dbffcdb1c3903
#
_cell.length_a   1.000
_cell.length_b   1.000
_cell.length_c   1.000
_cell.angle_alpha   90.00
_cell.angle_beta   90.00
_cell.angle_gamma   90.00
#
_symmetry.space_group_name_H-M   'P 1'
#
loop_
_entity.id
_entity.type
_entity.pdbx_description
1 polymer ?
#
loop_
_entity_poly.entity_id
_entity_poly.type
_entity_poly.pdbx_seq_one_letter_code
_entity_poly.pdbx_strand_id
1 'polypeptide(L)' 'MNFDLVVLSPFSKYQKGARITDDKEIEEIIKANMDHNTIRVAKEG' A
#
# COMPACT_ATOMS: atom_id res chain seq x y z
N MET A 1 1.24 -5.18 10.26
CA MET A 1 0.53 -6.02 9.31
C MET A 1 1.44 -7.07 8.71
N ASN A 2 0.87 -8.13 8.16
CA ASN A 2 1.65 -9.24 7.61
C ASN A 2 2.01 -9.05 6.15
N PHE A 3 1.73 -7.89 5.61
CA PHE A 3 1.97 -7.62 4.19
C PHE A 3 2.32 -6.16 3.98
N ASP A 4 2.97 -5.91 2.86
CA ASP A 4 3.21 -4.55 2.37
C ASP A 4 2.29 -4.31 1.17
N LEU A 5 2.17 -3.05 0.77
CA LEU A 5 1.42 -2.70 -0.43
C LEU A 5 2.37 -2.18 -1.49
N VAL A 6 2.14 -2.61 -2.74
CA VAL A 6 2.87 -2.05 -3.89
C VAL A 6 1.85 -1.34 -4.75
N VAL A 7 2.15 -0.10 -5.09
CA VAL A 7 1.23 0.75 -5.84
C VAL A 7 1.22 0.35 -7.31
N LEU A 8 0.04 0.03 -7.83
CA LEU A 8 -0.15 -0.32 -9.24
C LEU A 8 -0.51 0.90 -10.08
N SER A 9 -1.31 1.80 -9.52
CA SER A 9 -1.71 3.04 -10.17
C SER A 9 -1.51 4.19 -9.20
N PRO A 10 -0.98 5.33 -9.66
CA PRO A 10 -0.74 6.47 -8.77
C PRO A 10 -2.01 6.92 -8.05
N PHE A 11 -1.89 7.20 -6.77
CA PHE A 11 -2.98 7.79 -6.00
C PHE A 11 -2.39 8.55 -4.83
N SER A 12 -3.11 9.59 -4.37
CA SER A 12 -2.64 10.42 -3.27
C SER A 12 -1.20 10.86 -3.52
N LYS A 13 -0.30 10.66 -2.56
CA LYS A 13 1.12 11.01 -2.69
C LYS A 13 1.97 9.84 -3.21
N TYR A 14 1.34 8.74 -3.56
CA TYR A 14 2.05 7.52 -3.95
C TYR A 14 2.12 7.39 -5.45
N GLN A 15 3.27 6.92 -5.94
CA GLN A 15 3.50 6.73 -7.36
C GLN A 15 3.53 5.24 -7.68
N LYS A 16 3.30 4.92 -8.95
CA LYS A 16 3.37 3.55 -9.42
C LYS A 16 4.71 2.91 -9.05
N GLY A 17 4.65 1.73 -8.49
CA GLY A 17 5.85 0.99 -8.09
C GLY A 17 6.30 1.27 -6.68
N ALA A 18 5.72 2.25 -6.00
CA ALA A 18 6.08 2.54 -4.62
C ALA A 18 5.68 1.37 -3.71
N ARG A 19 6.55 1.06 -2.76
CA ARG A 19 6.27 0.03 -1.77
C ARG A 19 5.95 0.70 -0.44
N ILE A 20 4.80 0.39 0.10
CA ILE A 20 4.32 0.99 1.36
C ILE A 20 4.51 -0.06 2.46
N THR A 21 5.39 0.23 3.39
CA THR A 21 5.76 -0.71 4.45
C THR A 21 5.27 -0.31 5.84
N ASP A 22 4.86 0.94 6.01
CA ASP A 22 4.38 1.45 7.28
C ASP A 22 2.98 0.94 7.56
N ASP A 23 2.82 0.20 8.65
CA ASP A 23 1.53 -0.38 9.02
C ASP A 23 0.43 0.68 9.15
N LYS A 24 0.77 1.84 9.69
CA LYS A 24 -0.21 2.90 9.87
C LYS A 24 -0.68 3.44 8.52
N GLU A 25 0.23 3.62 7.59
CA GLU A 25 -0.14 4.08 6.25
C GLU A 25 -0.98 3.04 5.53
N ILE A 26 -0.62 1.77 5.65
CA ILE A 26 -1.39 0.68 5.05
C ILE A 26 -2.80 0.67 5.61
N GLU A 27 -2.94 0.81 6.92
CA GLU A 27 -4.24 0.84 7.56
C GLU A 27 -5.09 2.00 7.05
N GLU A 28 -4.50 3.18 6.93
CA GLU A 28 -5.21 4.35 6.45
C GLU A 28 -5.68 4.17 4.99
N ILE A 29 -4.86 3.57 4.16
CA ILE A 29 -5.21 3.32 2.76
C ILE A 29 -6.40 2.35 2.68
N ILE A 30 -6.38 1.31 3.48
CA ILE A 30 -7.46 0.33 3.51
C ILE A 30 -8.75 0.99 4.02
N LYS A 31 -8.66 1.79 5.08
CA LYS A 31 -9.82 2.50 5.61
C LYS A 31 -10.41 3.49 4.63
N ALA A 32 -9.56 4.12 3.83
CA ALA A 32 -10.00 5.07 2.81
C ALA A 32 -10.49 4.36 1.54
N ASN A 33 -10.46 3.04 1.53
CA ASN A 33 -10.90 2.23 0.39
C ASN A 33 -10.10 2.53 -0.88
N MET A 34 -8.81 2.83 -0.70
CA MET A 34 -7.90 3.12 -1.82
C MET A 34 -6.97 1.96 -2.15
N ASP A 35 -7.09 0.86 -1.43
CA ASP A 35 -6.22 -0.29 -1.62
C ASP A 35 -6.43 -1.01 -2.95
N HIS A 36 -7.51 -0.69 -3.68
CA HIS A 36 -7.73 -1.23 -5.02
C HIS A 36 -6.68 -0.76 -6.03
N ASN A 37 -5.92 0.29 -5.69
CA ASN A 37 -4.81 0.77 -6.52
C ASN A 37 -3.50 0.08 -6.19
N THR A 38 -3.54 -0.93 -5.31
CA THR A 38 -2.35 -1.59 -4.80
C THR A 38 -2.51 -3.09 -4.86
N ILE A 39 -1.38 -3.78 -4.69
CA ILE A 39 -1.37 -5.23 -4.54
C ILE A 39 -0.67 -5.55 -3.23
N ARG A 40 -1.15 -6.56 -2.53
CA ARG A 40 -0.53 -7.01 -1.28
C ARG A 40 0.62 -7.95 -1.60
N VAL A 41 1.75 -7.70 -0.97
CA VAL A 41 2.94 -8.54 -1.12
C VAL A 41 3.44 -8.95 0.25
N ALA A 42 4.16 -10.05 0.32
CA ALA A 42 4.71 -10.52 1.59
C ALA A 42 5.64 -9.46 2.17
N LYS A 43 5.54 -9.25 3.47
CA LYS A 43 6.39 -8.30 4.17
C LYS A 43 7.83 -8.79 4.16
N GLU A 44 8.76 -7.91 3.79
CA GLU A 44 10.17 -8.24 3.82
C GLU A 44 10.74 -8.08 5.22
N GLY A 45 11.63 -8.96 5.55
CA GLY A 45 12.41 -8.90 6.79
C GLY A 45 11.68 -9.36 7.99
#